data_d579edcd350a78864cb62600f5ffa9d7
#
_entry.id   d579edcd350a78864cb62600f5ffa9d7
#
_cell.length_a   1.000
_cell.length_b   1.000
_cell.length_c   1.000
_cell.angle_alpha   90.00
_cell.angle_beta   90.00
_cell.angle_gamma   90.00
#
_symmetry.space_group_name_H-M   'P 1'
#
loop_
_entity.id
_entity.type
_entity.pdbx_description
1 polymer ?
#
loop_
_entity_poly.entity_id
_entity_poly.type
_entity_poly.pdbx_seq_one_letter_code
_entity_poly.pdbx_strand_id
1 'polypeptide(L)'
;SHSRLLLFFAGWSASPESFTGLKAENGTDIMLCYDYRDMTFHEDLSSYKEIHLIAWSMGVRMAELALAGKYALTTATAVNGTPRPIDDNFGIPENIFRGTLDNLTAEDMKRFNRRMCGSRDILAQYEKFPARPLEEVKDELQHIYNHCNGQSMTNADDTTSIQWTRAIISSDDHIFPAANQRNYWNGRCPVTEITAPHYPFYLWKQWNEL
;
A
#
# COMPACT_ATOMS: atom_id res chain seq x y z
N SER A 1 -21.75 -4.88 -14.18
CA SER A 1 -20.31 -5.16 -14.05
C SER A 1 -19.62 -4.97 -15.39
N HIS A 2 -18.38 -4.49 -15.34
CA HIS A 2 -17.56 -4.23 -16.52
C HIS A 2 -16.50 -5.33 -16.68
N SER A 3 -15.80 -5.36 -17.80
CA SER A 3 -14.74 -6.34 -18.07
C SER A 3 -13.36 -5.88 -17.58
N ARG A 4 -13.23 -4.62 -17.14
CA ARG A 4 -12.02 -4.01 -16.63
C ARG A 4 -12.17 -3.69 -15.16
N LEU A 5 -11.17 -4.06 -14.37
CA LEU A 5 -11.10 -3.78 -12.93
C LEU A 5 -9.90 -2.92 -12.61
N LEU A 6 -10.12 -1.86 -11.85
CA LEU A 6 -9.08 -1.21 -11.06
C LEU A 6 -9.12 -1.80 -9.64
N LEU A 7 -8.05 -2.49 -9.27
CA LEU A 7 -7.90 -3.13 -7.96
C LEU A 7 -6.87 -2.35 -7.15
N PHE A 8 -7.29 -1.78 -6.02
CA PHE A 8 -6.42 -0.99 -5.16
C PHE A 8 -6.26 -1.65 -3.79
N PHE A 9 -5.00 -1.85 -3.40
CA PHE A 9 -4.63 -2.29 -2.05
C PHE A 9 -4.07 -1.11 -1.27
N ALA A 10 -4.81 -0.66 -0.27
CA ALA A 10 -4.43 0.47 0.56
C ALA A 10 -3.30 0.11 1.54
N GLY A 11 -2.70 1.13 2.13
CA GLY A 11 -1.73 0.96 3.21
C GLY A 11 -2.40 0.66 4.56
N TRP A 12 -1.57 0.41 5.57
CA TRP A 12 -2.03 0.21 6.93
C TRP A 12 -2.81 1.42 7.45
N SER A 13 -3.83 1.15 8.24
CA SER A 13 -4.73 2.11 8.89
C SER A 13 -5.65 2.89 7.94
N ALA A 14 -5.55 2.71 6.64
CA ALA A 14 -6.33 3.46 5.68
C ALA A 14 -7.83 3.19 5.80
N SER A 15 -8.61 4.24 5.58
CA SER A 15 -10.07 4.18 5.41
C SER A 15 -10.40 4.28 3.92
N PRO A 16 -11.40 3.55 3.43
CA PRO A 16 -11.74 3.59 2.00
C PRO A 16 -12.19 4.96 1.53
N GLU A 17 -12.79 5.76 2.41
CA GLU A 17 -13.24 7.11 2.12
C GLU A 17 -12.11 8.04 1.67
N SER A 18 -10.88 7.79 2.11
CA SER A 18 -9.71 8.59 1.76
C SER A 18 -9.37 8.57 0.25
N PHE A 19 -9.96 7.64 -0.50
CA PHE A 19 -9.68 7.45 -1.92
C PHE A 19 -10.88 7.73 -2.83
N THR A 20 -12.01 8.15 -2.27
CA THR A 20 -13.25 8.40 -3.03
C THR A 20 -13.15 9.58 -4.00
N GLY A 21 -12.17 10.46 -3.81
CA GLY A 21 -11.89 11.55 -4.74
C GLY A 21 -11.25 11.13 -6.06
N LEU A 22 -10.68 9.91 -6.11
CA LEU A 22 -10.08 9.36 -7.32
C LEU A 22 -11.15 8.63 -8.16
N LYS A 23 -11.22 8.98 -9.42
CA LYS A 23 -12.20 8.40 -10.34
C LYS A 23 -11.56 7.37 -11.26
N ALA A 24 -12.30 6.34 -11.61
CA ALA A 24 -11.90 5.41 -12.66
C ALA A 24 -12.41 5.86 -14.03
N GLU A 25 -11.78 5.34 -15.07
CA GLU A 25 -12.27 5.51 -16.43
C GLU A 25 -13.66 4.89 -16.59
N ASN A 26 -14.45 5.44 -17.53
CA ASN A 26 -15.73 4.87 -17.88
C ASN A 26 -15.56 3.40 -18.32
N GLY A 27 -16.45 2.54 -17.83
CA GLY A 27 -16.38 1.11 -18.14
C GLY A 27 -15.40 0.33 -17.28
N THR A 28 -14.96 0.90 -16.16
CA THR A 28 -14.04 0.26 -15.21
C THR A 28 -14.71 0.13 -13.84
N ASP A 29 -14.74 -1.08 -13.30
CA ASP A 29 -15.12 -1.31 -11.90
C ASP A 29 -13.96 -0.95 -10.98
N ILE A 30 -14.25 -0.50 -9.77
CA ILE A 30 -13.25 -0.21 -8.75
C ILE A 30 -13.47 -1.15 -7.57
N MET A 31 -12.38 -1.76 -7.09
CA MET A 31 -12.35 -2.53 -5.86
C MET A 31 -11.26 -1.99 -4.95
N LEU A 32 -11.61 -1.55 -3.75
CA LEU A 32 -10.68 -1.07 -2.73
C LEU A 32 -10.53 -2.15 -1.65
N CYS A 33 -9.27 -2.57 -1.43
CA CYS A 33 -8.92 -3.53 -0.39
C CYS A 33 -8.18 -2.81 0.75
N TYR A 34 -8.65 -3.02 1.97
CA TYR A 34 -8.11 -2.40 3.17
C TYR A 34 -8.42 -3.29 4.37
N ASP A 35 -7.84 -2.97 5.53
CA ASP A 35 -8.06 -3.72 6.78
C ASP A 35 -7.56 -5.17 6.70
N TYR A 36 -6.27 -5.33 6.94
CA TYR A 36 -5.58 -6.62 6.83
C TYR A 36 -5.65 -7.47 8.10
N ARG A 37 -6.64 -7.25 8.96
CA ARG A 37 -6.94 -8.17 10.06
C ARG A 37 -7.44 -9.50 9.54
N ASP A 38 -8.16 -9.50 8.42
CA ASP A 38 -8.45 -10.68 7.62
C ASP A 38 -7.59 -10.64 6.35
N MET A 39 -6.69 -11.62 6.23
CA MET A 39 -5.80 -11.74 5.08
C MET A 39 -6.38 -12.60 3.97
N THR A 40 -7.58 -13.13 4.13
CA THR A 40 -8.25 -13.95 3.13
C THR A 40 -8.88 -13.06 2.08
N PHE A 41 -8.54 -13.32 0.81
CA PHE A 41 -9.16 -12.64 -0.32
C PHE A 41 -10.33 -13.47 -0.82
N HIS A 42 -11.55 -12.95 -0.61
CA HIS A 42 -12.78 -13.69 -0.87
C HIS A 42 -13.38 -13.45 -2.26
N GLU A 43 -12.89 -12.46 -2.98
CA GLU A 43 -13.45 -12.06 -4.27
C GLU A 43 -12.97 -12.95 -5.41
N ASP A 44 -13.86 -13.28 -6.32
CA ASP A 44 -13.52 -13.97 -7.56
C ASP A 44 -13.38 -12.94 -8.69
N LEU A 45 -12.16 -12.80 -9.20
CA LEU A 45 -11.83 -11.84 -10.25
C LEU A 45 -11.82 -12.47 -11.65
N SER A 46 -12.22 -13.73 -11.79
CA SER A 46 -12.07 -14.48 -13.05
C SER A 46 -12.91 -13.93 -14.21
N SER A 47 -13.95 -13.16 -13.90
CA SER A 47 -14.80 -12.52 -14.94
C SER A 47 -14.15 -11.31 -15.60
N TYR A 48 -13.11 -10.73 -15.00
CA TYR A 48 -12.45 -9.55 -15.55
C TYR A 48 -11.42 -9.95 -16.61
N LYS A 49 -11.48 -9.28 -17.76
CA LYS A 49 -10.50 -9.45 -18.85
C LYS A 49 -9.23 -8.65 -18.61
N GLU A 50 -9.36 -7.51 -17.95
CA GLU A 50 -8.24 -6.65 -17.57
C GLU A 50 -8.30 -6.36 -16.08
N ILE A 51 -7.18 -6.53 -15.41
CA ILE A 51 -7.01 -6.18 -14.00
C ILE A 51 -5.81 -5.26 -13.88
N HIS A 52 -6.06 -4.02 -13.47
CA HIS A 52 -5.03 -3.02 -13.20
C HIS A 52 -4.88 -2.89 -11.69
N LEU A 53 -3.77 -3.40 -11.16
CA LEU A 53 -3.47 -3.35 -9.75
C LEU A 53 -2.68 -2.09 -9.42
N ILE A 54 -3.12 -1.38 -8.37
CA ILE A 54 -2.35 -0.34 -7.70
C ILE A 54 -2.28 -0.72 -6.23
N ALA A 55 -1.09 -0.70 -5.66
CA ALA A 55 -0.90 -1.00 -4.24
C ALA A 55 -0.02 0.06 -3.58
N TRP A 56 -0.42 0.49 -2.38
CA TRP A 56 0.23 1.56 -1.64
C TRP A 56 0.84 1.05 -0.35
N SER A 57 2.13 1.40 -0.12
CA SER A 57 2.81 1.14 1.15
C SER A 57 2.87 -0.36 1.47
N MET A 58 2.47 -0.76 2.67
CA MET A 58 2.38 -2.15 3.08
C MET A 58 1.40 -2.96 2.22
N GLY A 59 0.46 -2.27 1.55
CA GLY A 59 -0.48 -2.88 0.62
C GLY A 59 0.19 -3.59 -0.56
N VAL A 60 1.43 -3.24 -0.89
CA VAL A 60 2.21 -3.93 -1.94
C VAL A 60 2.38 -5.41 -1.59
N ARG A 61 2.84 -5.72 -0.39
CA ARG A 61 2.96 -7.12 0.05
C ARG A 61 1.61 -7.76 0.32
N MET A 62 0.65 -7.00 0.84
CA MET A 62 -0.69 -7.53 1.08
C MET A 62 -1.37 -7.96 -0.22
N ALA A 63 -1.18 -7.23 -1.32
CA ALA A 63 -1.66 -7.63 -2.64
C ALA A 63 -1.06 -8.96 -3.10
N GLU A 64 0.24 -9.16 -2.90
CA GLU A 64 0.90 -10.42 -3.23
C GLU A 64 0.30 -11.60 -2.45
N LEU A 65 0.15 -11.43 -1.15
CA LEU A 65 -0.42 -12.48 -0.29
C LEU A 65 -1.89 -12.77 -0.62
N ALA A 66 -2.68 -11.74 -0.87
CA ALA A 66 -4.10 -11.88 -1.17
C ALA A 66 -4.34 -12.56 -2.52
N LEU A 67 -3.63 -12.15 -3.55
CA LEU A 67 -3.81 -12.66 -4.90
C LEU A 67 -3.12 -14.00 -5.11
N ALA A 68 -2.05 -14.28 -4.38
CA ALA A 68 -1.34 -15.57 -4.34
C ALA A 68 -1.05 -16.16 -5.73
N GLY A 69 -0.72 -15.31 -6.70
CA GLY A 69 -0.43 -15.71 -8.07
C GLY A 69 -1.62 -16.24 -8.89
N LYS A 70 -2.85 -16.08 -8.39
CA LYS A 70 -4.05 -16.66 -9.01
C LYS A 70 -4.52 -15.96 -10.28
N TYR A 71 -4.19 -14.69 -10.44
CA TYR A 71 -4.74 -13.86 -11.52
C TYR A 71 -3.64 -13.25 -12.37
N ALA A 72 -3.86 -13.23 -13.69
CA ALA A 72 -3.02 -12.46 -14.60
C ALA A 72 -3.36 -10.97 -14.48
N LEU A 73 -2.37 -10.15 -14.18
CA LEU A 73 -2.55 -8.71 -14.04
C LEU A 73 -2.13 -8.02 -15.33
N THR A 74 -2.96 -7.09 -15.82
CA THR A 74 -2.64 -6.28 -17.00
C THR A 74 -1.53 -5.30 -16.67
N THR A 75 -1.65 -4.60 -15.55
CA THR A 75 -0.60 -3.74 -14.96
C THR A 75 -0.55 -3.95 -13.45
N ALA A 76 0.60 -3.68 -12.87
CA ALA A 76 0.78 -3.68 -11.42
C ALA A 76 1.70 -2.53 -11.04
N THR A 77 1.16 -1.53 -10.35
CA THR A 77 1.86 -0.32 -9.93
C THR A 77 2.02 -0.31 -8.41
N ALA A 78 3.26 -0.26 -7.94
CA ALA A 78 3.57 -0.08 -6.53
C ALA A 78 3.78 1.40 -6.24
N VAL A 79 3.10 1.91 -5.21
CA VAL A 79 3.20 3.31 -4.77
C VAL A 79 3.76 3.34 -3.35
N ASN A 80 4.93 3.93 -3.19
CA ASN A 80 5.57 4.15 -1.88
C ASN A 80 5.60 2.89 -0.99
N GLY A 81 5.99 1.77 -1.57
CA GLY A 81 6.12 0.52 -0.87
C GLY A 81 6.88 -0.52 -1.70
N THR A 82 7.23 -1.61 -1.05
CA THR A 82 7.86 -2.77 -1.68
C THR A 82 7.25 -4.06 -1.13
N PRO A 83 7.50 -5.22 -1.76
CA PRO A 83 7.10 -6.52 -1.20
C PRO A 83 7.81 -6.92 0.10
N ARG A 84 8.79 -6.12 0.56
CA ARG A 84 9.53 -6.32 1.80
C ARG A 84 9.24 -5.17 2.77
N PRO A 85 8.02 -5.08 3.33
CA PRO A 85 7.61 -3.91 4.13
C PRO A 85 8.34 -3.77 5.45
N ILE A 86 8.88 -4.87 6.01
CA ILE A 86 9.65 -4.88 7.25
C ILE A 86 11.05 -5.38 6.92
N ASP A 87 11.94 -4.47 6.57
CA ASP A 87 13.29 -4.81 6.12
C ASP A 87 14.17 -3.57 6.20
N ASP A 88 15.38 -3.72 6.78
CA ASP A 88 16.28 -2.59 6.98
C ASP A 88 16.80 -1.99 5.66
N ASN A 89 16.83 -2.77 4.58
CA ASN A 89 17.39 -2.35 3.30
C ASN A 89 16.33 -2.05 2.23
N PHE A 90 15.16 -2.68 2.32
CA PHE A 90 14.13 -2.65 1.26
C PHE A 90 12.79 -2.13 1.73
N GLY A 91 12.61 -1.89 3.01
CA GLY A 91 11.33 -1.50 3.57
C GLY A 91 11.44 -0.54 4.74
N ILE A 92 10.46 -0.60 5.62
CA ILE A 92 10.51 0.09 6.90
C ILE A 92 11.49 -0.68 7.79
N PRO A 93 12.51 -0.02 8.35
CA PRO A 93 13.46 -0.68 9.24
C PRO A 93 12.75 -1.39 10.40
N GLU A 94 13.22 -2.58 10.75
CA GLU A 94 12.56 -3.45 11.74
C GLU A 94 12.34 -2.72 13.08
N ASN A 95 13.36 -2.01 13.57
CA ASN A 95 13.26 -1.29 14.85
C ASN A 95 12.22 -0.16 14.82
N ILE A 96 12.07 0.50 13.67
CA ILE A 96 11.07 1.57 13.49
C ILE A 96 9.66 0.95 13.46
N PHE A 97 9.48 -0.13 12.72
CA PHE A 97 8.20 -0.84 12.66
C PHE A 97 7.79 -1.36 14.04
N ARG A 98 8.72 -2.02 14.75
CA ARG A 98 8.50 -2.51 16.12
C ARG A 98 8.17 -1.38 17.08
N GLY A 99 8.85 -0.25 16.97
CA GLY A 99 8.58 0.92 17.80
C GLY A 99 7.14 1.44 17.62
N THR A 100 6.63 1.43 16.41
CA THR A 100 5.23 1.79 16.16
C THR A 100 4.27 0.74 16.70
N LEU A 101 4.54 -0.54 16.46
CA LEU A 101 3.69 -1.64 16.88
C LEU A 101 3.55 -1.75 18.40
N ASP A 102 4.69 -1.65 19.11
CA ASP A 102 4.73 -1.95 20.54
C ASP A 102 4.09 -0.84 21.41
N ASN A 103 4.02 0.39 20.92
CA ASN A 103 3.63 1.55 21.73
C ASN A 103 2.51 2.39 21.08
N LEU A 104 1.70 1.80 20.24
CA LEU A 104 0.71 2.56 19.46
C LEU A 104 -0.39 3.14 20.35
N THR A 105 -0.40 4.46 20.45
CA THR A 105 -1.41 5.27 21.14
C THR A 105 -2.11 6.20 20.15
N ALA A 106 -3.17 6.89 20.59
CA ALA A 106 -3.81 7.91 19.75
C ALA A 106 -2.84 9.04 19.37
N GLU A 107 -1.91 9.39 20.27
CA GLU A 107 -0.87 10.41 20.00
C GLU A 107 0.13 9.91 18.96
N ASP A 108 0.51 8.64 19.03
CA ASP A 108 1.41 8.03 18.05
C ASP A 108 0.77 7.99 16.66
N MET A 109 -0.54 7.71 16.57
CA MET A 109 -1.27 7.80 15.31
C MET A 109 -1.28 9.20 14.72
N LYS A 110 -1.43 10.23 15.55
CA LYS A 110 -1.34 11.62 15.09
C LYS A 110 0.04 11.94 14.53
N ARG A 111 1.10 11.49 15.19
CA ARG A 111 2.47 11.68 14.71
C ARG A 111 2.69 10.92 13.40
N PHE A 112 2.20 9.69 13.32
CA PHE A 112 2.28 8.90 12.10
C PHE A 112 1.59 9.62 10.93
N ASN A 113 0.38 10.11 11.13
CA ASN A 113 -0.37 10.82 10.10
C ASN A 113 0.33 12.11 9.65
N ARG A 114 0.95 12.86 10.58
CA ARG A 114 1.74 14.05 10.24
C ARG A 114 2.94 13.71 9.34
N ARG A 115 3.66 12.64 9.68
CA ARG A 115 4.80 12.17 8.88
C ARG A 115 4.35 11.64 7.52
N MET A 116 3.24 10.94 7.48
CA MET A 116 2.66 10.38 6.27
C MET A 116 2.23 11.48 5.28
N CYS A 117 1.62 12.54 5.78
CA CYS A 117 1.10 13.63 4.94
C CYS A 117 2.12 14.71 4.63
N GLY A 118 3.13 14.90 5.45
CA GLY A 118 4.29 15.75 5.20
C GLY A 118 4.06 17.26 5.35
N SER A 119 2.81 17.74 5.31
CA SER A 119 2.45 19.15 5.50
C SER A 119 1.13 19.29 6.22
N ARG A 120 0.89 20.50 6.79
CA ARG A 120 -0.37 20.83 7.47
C ARG A 120 -1.57 20.78 6.53
N ASP A 121 -1.40 21.26 5.30
CA ASP A 121 -2.50 21.33 4.32
C ASP A 121 -2.94 19.93 3.89
N ILE A 122 -1.99 19.06 3.60
CA ILE A 122 -2.28 17.67 3.22
C ILE A 122 -2.89 16.91 4.41
N LEU A 123 -2.34 17.10 5.61
CA LEU A 123 -2.90 16.51 6.82
C LEU A 123 -4.35 16.94 7.05
N ALA A 124 -4.64 18.23 6.89
CA ALA A 124 -6.00 18.74 7.04
C ALA A 124 -6.97 18.13 6.03
N GLN A 125 -6.52 17.91 4.80
CA GLN A 125 -7.32 17.21 3.79
C GLN A 125 -7.54 15.74 4.16
N TYR A 126 -6.50 15.06 4.61
CA TYR A 126 -6.57 13.65 5.02
C TYR A 126 -7.51 13.47 6.22
N GLU A 127 -7.43 14.35 7.21
CA GLU A 127 -8.23 14.29 8.43
C GLU A 127 -9.73 14.61 8.22
N LYS A 128 -10.12 15.07 7.04
CA LYS A 128 -11.55 15.21 6.70
C LYS A 128 -12.25 13.85 6.59
N PHE A 129 -11.49 12.78 6.35
CA PHE A 129 -12.03 11.45 6.27
C PHE A 129 -12.04 10.79 7.64
N PRO A 130 -13.04 9.94 7.95
CA PRO A 130 -13.12 9.30 9.25
C PRO A 130 -11.94 8.36 9.48
N ALA A 131 -11.35 8.44 10.67
CA ALA A 131 -10.33 7.50 11.10
C ALA A 131 -10.97 6.19 11.54
N ARG A 132 -10.29 5.08 11.29
CA ARG A 132 -10.69 3.78 11.83
C ARG A 132 -10.33 3.71 13.33
N PRO A 133 -11.09 2.95 14.14
CA PRO A 133 -10.83 2.83 15.58
C PRO A 133 -9.39 2.38 15.88
N LEU A 134 -8.77 2.95 16.91
CA LEU A 134 -7.39 2.68 17.29
C LEU A 134 -7.14 1.19 17.51
N GLU A 135 -8.04 0.48 18.19
CA GLU A 135 -7.88 -0.95 18.48
C GLU A 135 -7.87 -1.80 17.21
N GLU A 136 -8.65 -1.40 16.20
CA GLU A 136 -8.65 -2.09 14.91
C GLU A 136 -7.33 -1.89 14.16
N VAL A 137 -6.80 -0.67 14.11
CA VAL A 137 -5.55 -0.40 13.40
C VAL A 137 -4.34 -0.99 14.13
N LYS A 138 -4.39 -1.11 15.46
CA LYS A 138 -3.39 -1.84 16.23
C LYS A 138 -3.38 -3.32 15.88
N ASP A 139 -4.55 -3.94 15.86
CA ASP A 139 -4.72 -5.36 15.53
C ASP A 139 -4.29 -5.64 14.09
N GLU A 140 -4.65 -4.75 13.18
CA GLU A 140 -4.21 -4.82 11.78
C GLU A 140 -2.69 -4.79 11.66
N LEU A 141 -2.01 -3.89 12.37
CA LEU A 141 -0.55 -3.78 12.32
C LEU A 141 0.13 -5.06 12.87
N GLN A 142 -0.44 -5.65 13.91
CA GLN A 142 0.05 -6.91 14.45
C GLN A 142 -0.07 -8.05 13.42
N HIS A 143 -1.18 -8.12 12.69
CA HIS A 143 -1.36 -9.12 11.63
C HIS A 143 -0.36 -8.93 10.50
N ILE A 144 -0.13 -7.69 10.06
CA ILE A 144 0.88 -7.38 9.06
C ILE A 144 2.27 -7.82 9.54
N TYR A 145 2.63 -7.49 10.78
CA TYR A 145 3.91 -7.89 11.35
C TYR A 145 4.09 -9.42 11.35
N ASN A 146 3.06 -10.15 11.77
CA ASN A 146 3.12 -11.61 11.86
C ASN A 146 3.38 -12.26 10.49
N HIS A 147 2.92 -11.64 9.40
CA HIS A 147 3.05 -12.19 8.05
C HIS A 147 4.26 -11.64 7.28
N CYS A 148 4.84 -10.54 7.73
CA CYS A 148 5.86 -9.80 6.95
C CYS A 148 7.18 -9.59 7.68
N ASN A 149 7.34 -10.04 8.94
CA ASN A 149 8.63 -9.94 9.63
C ASN A 149 9.69 -10.83 8.97
N GLY A 150 10.97 -10.59 9.26
CA GLY A 150 12.09 -11.27 8.62
C GLY A 150 12.03 -12.78 8.66
N GLN A 151 11.45 -13.38 9.72
CA GLN A 151 11.29 -14.83 9.82
C GLN A 151 10.23 -15.36 8.84
N SER A 152 9.16 -14.59 8.61
CA SER A 152 8.09 -14.98 7.70
C SER A 152 8.47 -14.84 6.23
N MET A 153 9.50 -14.03 5.93
CA MET A 153 9.93 -13.69 4.56
C MET A 153 11.14 -14.49 4.06
N THR A 154 11.61 -15.47 4.81
CA THR A 154 12.88 -16.16 4.51
C THR A 154 12.80 -17.27 3.45
N ASN A 155 11.64 -17.61 2.93
CA ASN A 155 11.50 -18.72 2.01
C ASN A 155 11.68 -18.29 0.55
N ALA A 156 12.63 -18.92 -0.12
CA ALA A 156 13.01 -18.64 -1.51
C ALA A 156 11.92 -18.97 -2.54
N ASP A 157 10.94 -19.79 -2.20
CA ASP A 157 9.84 -20.19 -3.08
C ASP A 157 8.62 -19.29 -2.86
N ASP A 158 8.78 -18.01 -3.17
CA ASP A 158 7.66 -17.08 -3.10
C ASP A 158 6.76 -17.21 -4.34
N THR A 159 5.83 -18.16 -4.28
CA THR A 159 4.82 -18.35 -5.33
C THR A 159 3.78 -17.24 -5.36
N THR A 160 3.84 -16.31 -4.39
CA THR A 160 2.90 -15.19 -4.30
C THR A 160 3.40 -13.93 -5.01
N SER A 161 4.66 -13.89 -5.44
CA SER A 161 5.24 -12.69 -6.03
C SER A 161 4.46 -12.23 -7.26
N ILE A 162 4.32 -10.90 -7.37
CA ILE A 162 3.70 -10.24 -8.52
C ILE A 162 4.80 -9.70 -9.42
N GLN A 163 4.61 -9.79 -10.73
CA GLN A 163 5.44 -9.07 -11.68
C GLN A 163 4.98 -7.61 -11.74
N TRP A 164 5.59 -6.77 -10.92
CA TRP A 164 5.30 -5.35 -10.88
C TRP A 164 5.77 -4.68 -12.16
N THR A 165 4.89 -3.89 -12.77
CA THR A 165 5.17 -3.24 -14.06
C THR A 165 5.68 -1.82 -13.90
N ARG A 166 5.48 -1.19 -12.74
CA ARG A 166 5.97 0.15 -12.41
C ARG A 166 6.02 0.37 -10.91
N ALA A 167 6.97 1.19 -10.46
CA ALA A 167 7.02 1.70 -9.09
C ALA A 167 7.02 3.22 -9.10
N ILE A 168 6.25 3.83 -8.21
CA ILE A 168 6.23 5.26 -7.94
C ILE A 168 6.86 5.48 -6.57
N ILE A 169 7.89 6.32 -6.50
CA ILE A 169 8.62 6.63 -5.27
C ILE A 169 8.49 8.13 -4.99
N SER A 170 7.97 8.45 -3.81
CA SER A 170 7.94 9.83 -3.31
C SER A 170 9.27 10.18 -2.65
N SER A 171 9.92 11.25 -3.11
CA SER A 171 11.23 11.67 -2.60
C SER A 171 11.21 12.05 -1.12
N ASP A 172 10.07 12.55 -0.63
CA ASP A 172 9.89 13.00 0.76
C ASP A 172 9.10 11.98 1.60
N ASP A 173 9.23 10.71 1.30
CA ASP A 173 8.59 9.64 2.07
C ASP A 173 9.32 9.44 3.41
N HIS A 174 8.67 9.84 4.50
CA HIS A 174 9.19 9.70 5.87
C HIS A 174 8.60 8.48 6.62
N ILE A 175 7.87 7.62 5.94
CA ILE A 175 7.32 6.37 6.50
C ILE A 175 8.06 5.17 5.91
N PHE A 176 8.02 5.02 4.60
CA PHE A 176 8.67 3.95 3.87
C PHE A 176 9.88 4.58 3.16
N PRO A 177 11.11 4.44 3.68
CA PRO A 177 12.25 5.23 3.20
C PRO A 177 12.45 5.14 1.69
N ALA A 178 12.53 6.29 1.04
CA ALA A 178 12.71 6.36 -0.41
C ALA A 178 13.98 5.64 -0.87
N ALA A 179 15.05 5.73 -0.11
CA ALA A 179 16.30 5.02 -0.40
C ALA A 179 16.10 3.49 -0.41
N ASN A 180 15.31 2.95 0.52
CA ASN A 180 15.01 1.53 0.58
C ASN A 180 14.09 1.09 -0.55
N GLN A 181 13.17 1.93 -0.95
CA GLN A 181 12.34 1.68 -2.14
C GLN A 181 13.20 1.64 -3.40
N ARG A 182 14.13 2.56 -3.58
CA ARG A 182 15.07 2.55 -4.71
C ARG A 182 15.92 1.29 -4.71
N ASN A 183 16.43 0.88 -3.56
CA ASN A 183 17.22 -0.34 -3.42
C ASN A 183 16.45 -1.55 -3.93
N TYR A 184 15.16 -1.64 -3.66
CA TYR A 184 14.34 -2.76 -4.11
C TYR A 184 14.01 -2.67 -5.61
N TRP A 185 13.53 -1.51 -6.06
CA TRP A 185 12.95 -1.40 -7.41
C TRP A 185 13.96 -1.20 -8.52
N ASN A 186 15.15 -0.67 -8.24
CA ASN A 186 16.18 -0.45 -9.25
C ASN A 186 16.56 -1.78 -9.91
N GLY A 187 16.44 -1.82 -11.25
CA GLY A 187 16.71 -3.02 -12.04
C GLY A 187 15.58 -4.04 -12.06
N ARG A 188 14.46 -3.81 -11.38
CA ARG A 188 13.30 -4.73 -11.38
C ARG A 188 12.18 -4.28 -12.30
N CYS A 189 11.90 -2.99 -12.32
CA CYS A 189 10.88 -2.39 -13.19
C CYS A 189 11.15 -0.90 -13.39
N PRO A 190 10.45 -0.24 -14.34
CA PRO A 190 10.50 1.21 -14.47
C PRO A 190 10.09 1.92 -13.19
N VAL A 191 10.86 2.94 -12.80
CA VAL A 191 10.64 3.74 -11.59
C VAL A 191 10.33 5.18 -11.98
N THR A 192 9.29 5.74 -11.42
CA THR A 192 8.96 7.16 -11.49
C THR A 192 9.12 7.78 -10.10
N GLU A 193 10.01 8.75 -9.96
CA GLU A 193 10.13 9.52 -8.71
C GLU A 193 9.32 10.79 -8.80
N ILE A 194 8.60 11.10 -7.73
CA ILE A 194 7.78 12.31 -7.60
C ILE A 194 8.17 13.06 -6.34
N THR A 195 7.97 14.38 -6.35
CA THR A 195 8.13 15.21 -5.16
C THR A 195 6.82 15.21 -4.37
N ALA A 196 6.76 14.35 -3.39
CA ALA A 196 5.57 14.12 -2.57
C ALA A 196 5.92 13.43 -1.26
N PRO A 197 5.04 13.47 -0.26
CA PRO A 197 5.16 12.67 0.95
C PRO A 197 4.69 11.22 0.70
N HIS A 198 4.67 10.42 1.77
CA HIS A 198 4.20 9.04 1.72
C HIS A 198 2.76 8.89 1.19
N TYR A 199 1.88 9.81 1.57
CA TYR A 199 0.51 9.90 1.06
C TYR A 199 0.47 10.88 -0.13
N PRO A 200 0.55 10.39 -1.38
CA PRO A 200 0.64 11.26 -2.55
C PRO A 200 -0.69 11.43 -3.30
N PHE A 201 -1.78 10.81 -2.86
CA PHE A 201 -3.02 10.68 -3.63
C PHE A 201 -3.76 11.99 -3.87
N TYR A 202 -3.43 13.05 -3.13
CA TYR A 202 -3.95 14.39 -3.39
C TYR A 202 -3.48 14.98 -4.73
N LEU A 203 -2.40 14.40 -5.31
CA LEU A 203 -1.85 14.86 -6.60
C LEU A 203 -2.72 14.44 -7.79
N TRP A 204 -3.58 13.45 -7.62
CA TRP A 204 -4.30 12.82 -8.72
C TRP A 204 -5.81 12.92 -8.54
N LYS A 205 -6.51 13.05 -9.66
CA LYS A 205 -7.98 13.06 -9.73
C LYS A 205 -8.52 11.75 -10.27
N GLN A 206 -7.71 11.03 -11.03
CA GLN A 206 -8.08 9.76 -11.67
C GLN A 206 -7.01 8.72 -11.42
N TRP A 207 -7.45 7.47 -11.28
CA TRP A 207 -6.56 6.34 -11.06
C TRP A 207 -5.59 6.10 -12.22
N ASN A 208 -5.98 6.43 -13.45
CA ASN A 208 -5.13 6.25 -14.63
C ASN A 208 -3.98 7.25 -14.73
N GLU A 209 -3.91 8.22 -13.84
CA GLU A 209 -2.77 9.14 -13.75
C GLU A 209 -1.54 8.52 -13.04
N LEU A 210 -1.74 7.39 -12.36
CA LEU A 210 -0.67 6.72 -11.63
C LEU A 210 0.17 5.79 -12.52
#